data_391d21bb670943f85dcefd2d4ff325ea
#
_entry.id   391d21bb670943f85dcefd2d4ff325ea
#
_cell.length_a   1.000
_cell.length_b   1.000
_cell.length_c   1.000
_cell.angle_alpha   90.00
_cell.angle_beta   90.00
_cell.angle_gamma   90.00
#
_symmetry.space_group_name_H-M   'P 1'
#
loop_
_entity.id
_entity.type
_entity.pdbx_description
1 polymer ?
#
loop_
_entity_poly.entity_id
_entity_poly.type
_entity_poly.pdbx_seq_one_letter_code
_entity_poly.pdbx_strand_id
1 'polypeptide(L)'
;MKERMTEEKALLLIAGVDAALKKCDFNYEDKATYQLLQRGDTDGIFFLEGAFNQFDLCQLKPSNLQQLTAACAFSHPLTNDLIYKYLKNREIRSDGDYYGIPEVDEVLRETNGIVIYKQQAYEITSRLDKLLEEGRTELEPQAGFIKEDLQKHWKWLVNRDYIERRAKLVYRLAYIKVHLHDEFMKLYETLCKETES
;
A
#
# COMPACT_ATOMS: atom_id res chain seq x y z
N MET A 1 13.96 -25.39 -2.22
CA MET A 1 13.53 -23.98 -2.46
C MET A 1 12.75 -23.54 -1.23
N LYS A 2 13.15 -22.45 -0.54
CA LYS A 2 12.40 -21.97 0.65
C LYS A 2 10.94 -21.70 0.28
N GLU A 3 10.03 -22.24 1.05
CA GLU A 3 8.60 -21.98 0.87
C GLU A 3 8.29 -20.54 1.29
N ARG A 4 7.49 -19.83 0.46
CA ARG A 4 7.15 -18.42 0.72
C ARG A 4 6.24 -18.26 1.93
N MET A 5 6.35 -17.11 2.58
CA MET A 5 5.44 -16.70 3.65
C MET A 5 4.03 -16.50 3.09
N THR A 6 3.08 -17.33 3.49
CA THR A 6 1.65 -17.18 3.18
C THR A 6 0.96 -16.31 4.23
N GLU A 7 -0.27 -15.86 3.96
CA GLU A 7 -1.08 -15.11 4.93
C GLU A 7 -1.35 -15.94 6.20
N GLU A 8 -1.65 -17.23 6.05
CA GLU A 8 -1.86 -18.16 7.16
C GLU A 8 -0.61 -18.29 8.03
N LYS A 9 0.57 -18.51 7.41
CA LYS A 9 1.85 -18.60 8.14
C LYS A 9 2.19 -17.28 8.84
N ALA A 10 1.89 -16.15 8.23
CA ALA A 10 2.07 -14.82 8.82
C ALA A 10 1.21 -14.65 10.09
N LEU A 11 -0.04 -15.06 10.04
CA LEU A 11 -0.94 -15.02 11.20
C LEU A 11 -0.48 -15.98 12.32
N LEU A 12 0.00 -17.18 11.98
CA LEU A 12 0.58 -18.13 12.95
C LEU A 12 1.84 -17.56 13.59
N LEU A 13 2.72 -16.90 12.83
CA LEU A 13 3.92 -16.26 13.37
C LEU A 13 3.54 -15.16 14.37
N ILE A 14 2.61 -14.29 14.02
CA ILE A 14 2.13 -13.22 14.91
C ILE A 14 1.53 -13.80 16.19
N ALA A 15 0.70 -14.84 16.07
CA ALA A 15 0.11 -15.52 17.23
C ALA A 15 1.18 -16.15 18.13
N GLY A 16 2.24 -16.72 17.54
CA GLY A 16 3.36 -17.32 18.28
C GLY A 16 4.16 -16.33 19.14
N VAL A 17 4.15 -15.04 18.79
CA VAL A 17 4.84 -13.98 19.55
C VAL A 17 3.88 -13.03 20.29
N ASP A 18 2.57 -13.31 20.30
CA ASP A 18 1.55 -12.41 20.84
C ASP A 18 1.84 -11.98 22.30
N ALA A 19 2.29 -12.91 23.14
CA ALA A 19 2.63 -12.62 24.53
C ALA A 19 3.85 -11.69 24.68
N ALA A 20 4.84 -11.81 23.79
CA ALA A 20 6.00 -10.92 23.75
C ALA A 20 5.62 -9.58 23.13
N LEU A 21 4.83 -9.58 22.06
CA LEU A 21 4.35 -8.38 21.37
C LEU A 21 3.50 -7.47 22.28
N LYS A 22 2.70 -8.06 23.17
CA LYS A 22 1.92 -7.31 24.19
C LYS A 22 2.77 -6.56 25.20
N LYS A 23 4.05 -6.94 25.36
CA LYS A 23 5.00 -6.23 26.22
C LYS A 23 5.74 -5.11 25.50
N CYS A 24 5.63 -5.06 24.17
CA CYS A 24 6.21 -4.00 23.34
C CYS A 24 5.21 -2.83 23.23
N ASP A 25 5.73 -1.61 23.10
CA ASP A 25 4.93 -0.43 22.79
C ASP A 25 4.56 -0.41 21.30
N PHE A 26 3.74 -1.38 20.88
CA PHE A 26 3.35 -1.55 19.48
C PHE A 26 2.45 -0.41 19.01
N ASN A 27 2.89 0.27 17.97
CA ASN A 27 2.10 1.27 17.24
C ASN A 27 2.48 1.25 15.76
N TYR A 28 1.71 1.95 14.91
CA TYR A 28 1.97 2.04 13.48
C TYR A 28 2.90 3.21 13.08
N GLU A 29 3.66 3.76 14.02
CA GLU A 29 4.53 4.94 13.82
C GLU A 29 6.00 4.64 14.09
N ASP A 30 6.35 3.35 14.36
CA ASP A 30 7.73 2.96 14.67
C ASP A 30 8.66 3.18 13.47
N LYS A 31 9.63 4.07 13.64
CA LYS A 31 10.58 4.47 12.60
C LYS A 31 11.50 3.33 12.16
N ALA A 32 11.91 2.46 13.09
CA ALA A 32 12.82 1.36 12.79
C ALA A 32 12.14 0.34 11.86
N THR A 33 10.85 0.10 12.07
CA THR A 33 10.01 -0.75 11.20
C THR A 33 9.94 -0.20 9.77
N TYR A 34 9.68 1.10 9.61
CA TYR A 34 9.69 1.70 8.27
C TYR A 34 11.08 1.70 7.63
N GLN A 35 12.14 1.91 8.40
CA GLN A 35 13.52 1.84 7.89
C GLN A 35 13.87 0.44 7.38
N LEU A 36 13.41 -0.63 8.04
CA LEU A 36 13.57 -2.00 7.56
C LEU A 36 12.88 -2.18 6.19
N LEU A 37 11.62 -1.73 6.07
CA LEU A 37 10.87 -1.79 4.82
C LEU A 37 11.52 -0.96 3.70
N GLN A 38 11.99 0.26 4.02
CA GLN A 38 12.67 1.15 3.07
C GLN A 38 13.99 0.60 2.52
N ARG A 39 14.65 -0.30 3.26
CA ARG A 39 15.85 -1.01 2.78
C ARG A 39 15.53 -2.24 1.95
N GLY A 40 14.24 -2.60 1.81
CA GLY A 40 13.82 -3.81 1.11
C GLY A 40 14.12 -5.10 1.86
N ASP A 41 14.36 -5.04 3.18
CA ASP A 41 14.60 -6.24 4.01
C ASP A 41 13.29 -6.95 4.33
N THR A 42 12.70 -7.57 3.30
CA THR A 42 11.35 -8.16 3.36
C THR A 42 11.33 -9.68 3.33
N ASP A 43 12.48 -10.33 3.51
CA ASP A 43 12.52 -11.79 3.64
C ASP A 43 11.72 -12.24 4.87
N GLY A 44 10.79 -13.16 4.66
CA GLY A 44 9.84 -13.61 5.66
C GLY A 44 8.68 -12.64 5.93
N ILE A 45 8.57 -11.54 5.19
CA ILE A 45 7.43 -10.63 5.30
C ILE A 45 6.42 -10.98 4.21
N PHE A 46 5.31 -11.57 4.64
CA PHE A 46 4.19 -11.89 3.77
C PHE A 46 3.86 -10.76 2.80
N PHE A 47 3.50 -11.11 1.57
CA PHE A 47 3.11 -10.22 0.50
C PHE A 47 4.25 -9.41 -0.15
N LEU A 48 5.35 -9.16 0.55
CA LEU A 48 6.47 -8.34 0.05
C LEU A 48 7.74 -9.15 -0.27
N GLU A 49 7.70 -10.48 -0.14
CA GLU A 49 8.81 -11.33 -0.54
C GLU A 49 9.04 -11.28 -2.05
N GLY A 50 10.28 -11.07 -2.44
CA GLY A 50 10.72 -11.08 -3.83
C GLY A 50 11.39 -9.79 -4.28
N ALA A 51 12.37 -9.92 -5.16
CA ALA A 51 13.25 -8.83 -5.59
C ALA A 51 12.50 -7.62 -6.17
N PHE A 52 11.36 -7.85 -6.81
CA PHE A 52 10.55 -6.78 -7.39
C PHE A 52 9.94 -5.88 -6.31
N ASN A 53 9.27 -6.48 -5.32
CA ASN A 53 8.68 -5.74 -4.21
C ASN A 53 9.74 -5.02 -3.36
N GLN A 54 10.91 -5.64 -3.18
CA GLN A 54 12.05 -5.05 -2.48
C GLN A 54 12.53 -3.78 -3.20
N PHE A 55 12.67 -3.84 -4.52
CA PHE A 55 13.07 -2.70 -5.33
C PHE A 55 12.05 -1.56 -5.23
N ASP A 56 10.77 -1.85 -5.36
CA ASP A 56 9.70 -0.86 -5.28
C ASP A 56 9.65 -0.18 -3.91
N LEU A 57 9.81 -0.93 -2.83
CA LEU A 57 9.87 -0.37 -1.46
C LEU A 57 11.07 0.57 -1.27
N CYS A 58 12.24 0.23 -1.83
CA CYS A 58 13.42 1.09 -1.82
C CYS A 58 13.19 2.42 -2.56
N GLN A 59 12.33 2.43 -3.59
CA GLN A 59 11.95 3.63 -4.33
C GLN A 59 10.84 4.42 -3.61
N LEU A 60 9.79 3.72 -3.19
CA LEU A 60 8.61 4.33 -2.56
C LEU A 60 8.90 4.88 -1.18
N LYS A 61 9.82 4.25 -0.43
CA LYS A 61 10.26 4.65 0.92
C LYS A 61 9.09 5.02 1.83
N PRO A 62 8.14 4.11 2.09
CA PRO A 62 7.00 4.39 2.94
C PRO A 62 7.48 4.78 4.35
N SER A 63 6.89 5.83 4.93
CA SER A 63 7.21 6.33 6.27
C SER A 63 6.00 6.35 7.22
N ASN A 64 4.85 5.94 6.73
CA ASN A 64 3.61 5.79 7.49
C ASN A 64 2.73 4.70 6.87
N LEU A 65 1.67 4.31 7.59
CA LEU A 65 0.79 3.23 7.17
C LEU A 65 0.06 3.53 5.85
N GLN A 66 -0.31 4.78 5.60
CA GLN A 66 -0.96 5.19 4.36
C GLN A 66 -0.06 4.96 3.15
N GLN A 67 1.21 5.39 3.24
CA GLN A 67 2.20 5.17 2.18
C GLN A 67 2.54 3.69 2.01
N LEU A 68 2.58 2.92 3.10
CA LEU A 68 2.77 1.46 3.03
C LEU A 68 1.56 0.78 2.35
N THR A 69 0.34 1.26 2.61
CA THR A 69 -0.87 0.76 1.94
C THR A 69 -0.80 1.02 0.43
N ALA A 70 -0.38 2.21 0.02
CA ALA A 70 -0.15 2.52 -1.39
C ALA A 70 0.95 1.64 -2.00
N ALA A 71 2.06 1.44 -1.30
CA ALA A 71 3.15 0.55 -1.74
C ALA A 71 2.66 -0.89 -1.92
N CYS A 72 1.84 -1.41 -1.00
CA CYS A 72 1.20 -2.71 -1.15
C CYS A 72 0.24 -2.77 -2.36
N ALA A 73 -0.47 -1.69 -2.66
CA ALA A 73 -1.35 -1.62 -3.83
C ALA A 73 -0.56 -1.66 -5.15
N PHE A 74 0.64 -1.11 -5.18
CA PHE A 74 1.54 -1.14 -6.33
C PHE A 74 2.26 -2.48 -6.55
N SER A 75 2.18 -3.43 -5.62
CA SER A 75 2.81 -4.76 -5.75
C SER A 75 2.23 -5.62 -6.88
N HIS A 76 1.29 -5.09 -7.65
CA HIS A 76 0.75 -5.78 -8.82
C HIS A 76 1.62 -5.49 -10.07
N PRO A 77 1.99 -6.51 -10.89
CA PRO A 77 2.93 -6.37 -12.00
C PRO A 77 2.59 -5.32 -13.06
N LEU A 78 1.33 -4.87 -13.12
CA LEU A 78 0.84 -3.92 -14.13
C LEU A 78 0.88 -2.45 -13.66
N THR A 79 1.49 -2.16 -12.51
CA THR A 79 1.44 -0.83 -11.89
C THR A 79 2.77 -0.06 -11.93
N ASN A 80 3.80 -0.56 -12.60
CA ASN A 80 5.13 0.07 -12.62
C ASN A 80 5.11 1.53 -13.12
N ASP A 81 4.36 1.82 -14.18
CA ASP A 81 4.23 3.19 -14.68
C ASP A 81 3.54 4.11 -13.66
N LEU A 82 2.67 3.55 -12.82
CA LEU A 82 1.98 4.30 -11.76
C LEU A 82 2.92 4.65 -10.62
N ILE A 83 3.88 3.77 -10.27
CA ILE A 83 4.91 4.06 -9.27
C ILE A 83 5.72 5.29 -9.69
N TYR A 84 6.17 5.33 -10.94
CA TYR A 84 6.91 6.50 -11.44
C TYR A 84 6.09 7.79 -11.35
N LYS A 85 4.82 7.76 -11.75
CA LYS A 85 3.91 8.92 -11.63
C LYS A 85 3.71 9.32 -10.17
N TYR A 86 3.50 8.35 -9.29
CA TYR A 86 3.35 8.58 -7.85
C TYR A 86 4.55 9.30 -7.24
N LEU A 87 5.76 8.82 -7.56
CA LEU A 87 7.01 9.42 -7.08
C LEU A 87 7.22 10.83 -7.66
N LYS A 88 7.00 10.99 -8.96
CA LYS A 88 7.11 12.28 -9.64
C LYS A 88 6.13 13.31 -9.06
N ASN A 89 4.87 12.92 -8.86
CA ASN A 89 3.87 13.82 -8.30
C ASN A 89 4.21 14.20 -6.85
N ARG A 90 4.74 13.28 -6.05
CA ARG A 90 5.19 13.56 -4.68
C ARG A 90 6.23 14.68 -4.62
N GLU A 91 7.10 14.76 -5.64
CA GLU A 91 8.16 15.77 -5.72
C GLU A 91 7.68 17.11 -6.32
N ILE A 92 6.85 17.06 -7.37
CA ILE A 92 6.53 18.22 -8.21
C ILE A 92 5.18 18.85 -7.81
N ARG A 93 4.22 18.05 -7.32
CA ARG A 93 2.84 18.47 -7.02
C ARG A 93 2.52 18.35 -5.54
N SER A 94 3.44 18.78 -4.69
CA SER A 94 3.26 18.77 -3.23
C SER A 94 2.10 19.64 -2.75
N ASP A 95 1.62 20.58 -3.57
CA ASP A 95 0.43 21.43 -3.37
C ASP A 95 -0.89 20.64 -3.52
N GLY A 96 -0.85 19.48 -4.19
CA GLY A 96 -2.01 18.61 -4.39
C GLY A 96 -2.91 19.03 -5.55
N ASP A 97 -2.41 19.86 -6.47
CA ASP A 97 -3.12 20.22 -7.71
C ASP A 97 -2.83 19.17 -8.81
N TYR A 98 -3.75 18.22 -9.00
CA TYR A 98 -3.60 17.12 -9.94
C TYR A 98 -4.46 17.27 -11.19
N TYR A 99 -5.73 17.65 -10.99
CA TYR A 99 -6.74 17.82 -12.04
C TYR A 99 -7.26 19.26 -12.16
N GLY A 100 -6.89 20.15 -11.24
CA GLY A 100 -7.41 21.52 -11.17
C GLY A 100 -8.88 21.58 -10.72
N ILE A 101 -9.39 20.50 -10.11
CA ILE A 101 -10.72 20.43 -9.50
C ILE A 101 -10.49 20.10 -8.02
N PRO A 102 -10.59 21.10 -7.11
CA PRO A 102 -10.23 20.92 -5.71
C PRO A 102 -10.92 19.72 -5.03
N GLU A 103 -12.19 19.49 -5.37
CA GLU A 103 -12.99 18.41 -4.82
C GLU A 103 -12.48 17.01 -5.27
N VAL A 104 -11.92 16.91 -6.48
CA VAL A 104 -11.29 15.69 -7.00
C VAL A 104 -9.89 15.52 -6.43
N ASP A 105 -9.12 16.61 -6.43
CA ASP A 105 -7.74 16.64 -5.98
C ASP A 105 -7.59 16.26 -4.49
N GLU A 106 -8.59 16.65 -3.68
CA GLU A 106 -8.66 16.23 -2.27
C GLU A 106 -8.69 14.70 -2.10
N VAL A 107 -9.49 13.99 -2.92
CA VAL A 107 -9.58 12.52 -2.89
C VAL A 107 -8.24 11.87 -3.25
N LEU A 108 -7.48 12.52 -4.12
CA LEU A 108 -6.23 11.99 -4.66
C LEU A 108 -4.99 12.40 -3.85
N ARG A 109 -5.12 13.28 -2.86
CA ARG A 109 -4.01 13.76 -2.06
C ARG A 109 -3.25 12.63 -1.37
N GLU A 110 -3.96 11.64 -0.85
CA GLU A 110 -3.37 10.49 -0.17
C GLU A 110 -2.52 9.58 -1.07
N THR A 111 -2.75 9.63 -2.38
CA THR A 111 -2.07 8.80 -3.39
C THR A 111 -1.32 9.63 -4.42
N ASN A 112 -0.97 10.88 -4.09
CA ASN A 112 -0.20 11.79 -4.93
C ASN A 112 -0.78 11.92 -6.34
N GLY A 113 -2.10 12.05 -6.46
CA GLY A 113 -2.79 12.25 -7.74
C GLY A 113 -3.02 10.98 -8.56
N ILE A 114 -2.76 9.81 -8.00
CA ILE A 114 -2.97 8.53 -8.69
C ILE A 114 -4.22 7.84 -8.15
N VAL A 115 -5.15 7.48 -9.02
CA VAL A 115 -6.27 6.63 -8.63
C VAL A 115 -5.79 5.19 -8.52
N ILE A 116 -5.76 4.65 -7.31
CA ILE A 116 -5.31 3.29 -7.00
C ILE A 116 -6.49 2.46 -6.49
N TYR A 117 -7.40 3.10 -5.76
CA TYR A 117 -8.48 2.43 -5.06
C TYR A 117 -9.83 2.59 -5.76
N LYS A 118 -10.62 1.53 -5.77
CA LYS A 118 -12.01 1.57 -6.26
C LYS A 118 -12.84 2.62 -5.54
N GLN A 119 -12.62 2.79 -4.23
CA GLN A 119 -13.29 3.79 -3.41
C GLN A 119 -13.00 5.22 -3.89
N GLN A 120 -11.75 5.51 -4.29
CA GLN A 120 -11.41 6.81 -4.89
C GLN A 120 -12.19 7.05 -6.19
N ALA A 121 -12.26 6.05 -7.08
CA ALA A 121 -12.98 6.18 -8.33
C ALA A 121 -14.48 6.46 -8.11
N TYR A 122 -15.11 5.78 -7.15
CA TYR A 122 -16.50 6.05 -6.78
C TYR A 122 -16.68 7.45 -6.21
N GLU A 123 -15.81 7.87 -5.30
CA GLU A 123 -15.89 9.17 -4.65
C GLU A 123 -15.66 10.31 -5.65
N ILE A 124 -14.68 10.18 -6.55
CA ILE A 124 -14.44 11.15 -7.63
C ILE A 124 -15.67 11.28 -8.52
N THR A 125 -16.25 10.16 -8.96
CA THR A 125 -17.44 10.17 -9.81
C THR A 125 -18.60 10.88 -9.10
N SER A 126 -18.85 10.54 -7.83
CA SER A 126 -19.91 11.15 -7.02
C SER A 126 -19.72 12.67 -6.84
N ARG A 127 -18.48 13.12 -6.56
CA ARG A 127 -18.17 14.55 -6.42
C ARG A 127 -18.35 15.31 -7.74
N LEU A 128 -17.94 14.72 -8.86
CA LEU A 128 -18.13 15.32 -10.19
C LEU A 128 -19.61 15.44 -10.53
N ASP A 129 -20.41 14.39 -10.27
CA ASP A 129 -21.86 14.43 -10.50
C ASP A 129 -22.51 15.56 -9.69
N LYS A 130 -22.17 15.66 -8.42
CA LYS A 130 -22.68 16.73 -7.54
C LYS A 130 -22.32 18.13 -8.03
N LEU A 131 -21.08 18.36 -8.47
CA LEU A 131 -20.65 19.66 -9.00
C LEU A 131 -21.44 20.05 -10.26
N LEU A 132 -21.73 19.08 -11.14
CA LEU A 132 -22.55 19.32 -12.33
C LEU A 132 -24.01 19.62 -11.97
N GLU A 133 -24.59 18.92 -11.00
CA GLU A 133 -25.94 19.18 -10.46
C GLU A 133 -26.05 20.57 -9.79
N GLU A 134 -24.97 21.04 -9.17
CA GLU A 134 -24.85 22.39 -8.58
C GLU A 134 -24.66 23.49 -9.66
N GLY A 135 -24.64 23.14 -10.94
CA GLY A 135 -24.57 24.07 -12.07
C GLY A 135 -23.17 24.40 -12.57
N ARG A 136 -22.12 23.66 -12.14
CA ARG A 136 -20.75 23.79 -12.61
C ARG A 136 -20.58 23.16 -14.01
N THR A 137 -21.39 23.60 -14.99
CA THR A 137 -21.43 23.01 -16.35
C THR A 137 -20.15 23.19 -17.16
N GLU A 138 -19.30 24.16 -16.79
CA GLU A 138 -17.97 24.33 -17.37
C GLU A 138 -17.06 23.13 -17.19
N LEU A 139 -17.35 22.28 -16.17
CA LEU A 139 -16.60 21.07 -15.88
C LEU A 139 -17.04 19.84 -16.70
N GLU A 140 -18.16 19.91 -17.43
CA GLU A 140 -18.70 18.76 -18.18
C GLU A 140 -17.65 18.02 -19.05
N PRO A 141 -16.85 18.70 -19.89
CA PRO A 141 -15.87 18.03 -20.74
C PRO A 141 -14.80 17.30 -19.92
N GLN A 142 -14.30 17.95 -18.86
CA GLN A 142 -13.26 17.40 -18.01
C GLN A 142 -13.80 16.25 -17.14
N ALA A 143 -15.00 16.39 -16.59
CA ALA A 143 -15.68 15.35 -15.83
C ALA A 143 -15.95 14.11 -16.70
N GLY A 144 -16.38 14.30 -17.95
CA GLY A 144 -16.55 13.23 -18.92
C GLY A 144 -15.26 12.46 -19.18
N PHE A 145 -14.16 13.19 -19.43
CA PHE A 145 -12.84 12.59 -19.63
C PHE A 145 -12.37 11.78 -18.39
N ILE A 146 -12.48 12.36 -17.19
CA ILE A 146 -12.07 11.69 -15.95
C ILE A 146 -12.89 10.41 -15.74
N LYS A 147 -14.21 10.45 -15.90
CA LYS A 147 -15.08 9.28 -15.73
C LYS A 147 -14.76 8.17 -16.73
N GLU A 148 -14.51 8.52 -18.00
CA GLU A 148 -14.11 7.56 -19.02
C GLU A 148 -12.78 6.91 -18.69
N ASP A 149 -11.79 7.68 -18.23
CA ASP A 149 -10.48 7.16 -17.81
C ASP A 149 -10.59 6.22 -16.60
N LEU A 150 -11.38 6.57 -15.59
CA LEU A 150 -11.68 5.72 -14.45
C LEU A 150 -12.31 4.39 -14.87
N GLN A 151 -13.23 4.41 -15.83
CA GLN A 151 -13.90 3.23 -16.35
C GLN A 151 -12.93 2.31 -17.11
N LYS A 152 -12.03 2.87 -17.93
CA LYS A 152 -10.99 2.11 -18.64
C LYS A 152 -10.05 1.38 -17.68
N HIS A 153 -9.71 2.03 -16.55
CA HIS A 153 -8.75 1.51 -15.59
C HIS A 153 -9.38 0.73 -14.44
N TRP A 154 -10.71 0.64 -14.36
CA TRP A 154 -11.45 0.03 -13.26
C TRP A 154 -10.95 -1.36 -12.83
N LYS A 155 -10.62 -2.21 -13.79
CA LYS A 155 -10.16 -3.59 -13.53
C LYS A 155 -8.82 -3.67 -12.79
N TRP A 156 -8.04 -2.59 -12.83
CA TRP A 156 -6.74 -2.51 -12.18
C TRP A 156 -6.79 -1.89 -10.79
N LEU A 157 -7.93 -1.27 -10.45
CA LEU A 157 -8.10 -0.65 -9.15
C LEU A 157 -8.32 -1.72 -8.08
N VAL A 158 -7.65 -1.54 -6.93
CA VAL A 158 -7.76 -2.45 -5.80
C VAL A 158 -8.81 -1.98 -4.80
N ASN A 159 -9.35 -2.92 -4.01
CA ASN A 159 -10.20 -2.56 -2.87
C ASN A 159 -9.30 -2.03 -1.74
N ARG A 160 -9.58 -0.81 -1.24
CA ARG A 160 -8.78 -0.15 -0.21
C ARG A 160 -8.74 -0.94 1.10
N ASP A 161 -9.90 -1.39 1.59
CA ASP A 161 -9.99 -2.09 2.87
C ASP A 161 -9.23 -3.41 2.85
N TYR A 162 -9.25 -4.08 1.70
CA TYR A 162 -8.49 -5.31 1.50
C TYR A 162 -6.99 -5.07 1.55
N ILE A 163 -6.50 -4.06 0.82
CA ILE A 163 -5.05 -3.79 0.76
C ILE A 163 -4.53 -3.18 2.07
N GLU A 164 -5.35 -2.38 2.76
CA GLU A 164 -4.99 -1.82 4.07
C GLU A 164 -4.83 -2.92 5.14
N ARG A 165 -5.70 -3.92 5.15
CA ARG A 165 -5.53 -5.10 6.03
C ARG A 165 -4.22 -5.81 5.75
N ARG A 166 -3.81 -5.95 4.48
CA ARG A 166 -2.52 -6.54 4.11
C ARG A 166 -1.36 -5.66 4.54
N ALA A 167 -1.43 -4.36 4.35
CA ALA A 167 -0.40 -3.43 4.81
C ALA A 167 -0.22 -3.47 6.34
N LYS A 168 -1.30 -3.58 7.10
CA LYS A 168 -1.25 -3.78 8.56
C LYS A 168 -0.58 -5.09 8.94
N LEU A 169 -0.85 -6.17 8.20
CA LEU A 169 -0.20 -7.47 8.42
C LEU A 169 1.30 -7.40 8.10
N VAL A 170 1.65 -6.81 6.96
CA VAL A 170 3.04 -6.54 6.54
C VAL A 170 3.78 -5.74 7.62
N TYR A 171 3.18 -4.64 8.09
CA TYR A 171 3.79 -3.81 9.11
C TYR A 171 4.02 -4.58 10.43
N ARG A 172 3.05 -5.37 10.89
CA ARG A 172 3.20 -6.18 12.10
C ARG A 172 4.34 -7.19 11.99
N LEU A 173 4.48 -7.86 10.84
CA LEU A 173 5.60 -8.77 10.60
C LEU A 173 6.94 -8.05 10.60
N ALA A 174 7.01 -6.87 9.94
CA ALA A 174 8.21 -6.04 9.94
C ALA A 174 8.58 -5.55 11.35
N TYR A 175 7.58 -5.14 12.14
CA TYR A 175 7.77 -4.75 13.53
C TYR A 175 8.33 -5.90 14.38
N ILE A 176 7.75 -7.09 14.26
CA ILE A 176 8.23 -8.30 14.97
C ILE A 176 9.66 -8.62 14.53
N LYS A 177 9.97 -8.55 13.24
CA LYS A 177 11.32 -8.79 12.71
C LYS A 177 12.35 -7.81 13.26
N VAL A 178 11.97 -6.56 13.54
CA VAL A 178 12.85 -5.54 14.14
C VAL A 178 13.03 -5.75 15.63
N HIS A 179 11.94 -5.92 16.37
CA HIS A 179 11.94 -5.84 17.83
C HIS A 179 11.99 -7.21 18.54
N LEU A 180 11.65 -8.29 17.84
CA LEU A 180 11.62 -9.68 18.33
C LEU A 180 12.32 -10.58 17.32
N HIS A 181 13.54 -10.21 16.91
CA HIS A 181 14.25 -10.84 15.80
C HIS A 181 14.45 -12.34 15.97
N ASP A 182 14.89 -12.76 17.14
CA ASP A 182 15.20 -14.16 17.42
C ASP A 182 13.93 -15.03 17.39
N GLU A 183 12.84 -14.53 17.96
CA GLU A 183 11.52 -15.16 17.91
C GLU A 183 10.98 -15.21 16.49
N PHE A 184 11.14 -14.13 15.75
CA PHE A 184 10.74 -14.05 14.34
C PHE A 184 11.47 -15.12 13.53
N MET A 185 12.80 -15.18 13.61
CA MET A 185 13.62 -16.12 12.83
C MET A 185 13.30 -17.56 13.19
N LYS A 186 13.17 -17.89 14.48
CA LYS A 186 12.82 -19.22 14.93
C LYS A 186 11.48 -19.72 14.39
N LEU A 187 10.45 -18.85 14.41
CA LEU A 187 9.12 -19.21 13.91
C LEU A 187 9.10 -19.24 12.38
N TYR A 188 9.78 -18.29 11.72
CA TYR A 188 9.89 -18.27 10.27
C TYR A 188 10.55 -19.53 9.73
N GLU A 189 11.67 -19.97 10.30
CA GLU A 189 12.34 -21.23 9.94
C GLU A 189 11.45 -22.44 10.17
N THR A 190 10.65 -22.44 11.23
CA THR A 190 9.74 -23.55 11.54
C THR A 190 8.58 -23.62 10.53
N LEU A 191 8.02 -22.47 10.16
CA LEU A 191 6.85 -22.38 9.28
C LEU A 191 7.19 -22.48 7.79
N CYS A 192 8.42 -22.08 7.41
CA CYS A 192 8.88 -22.04 6.03
C CYS A 192 10.07 -22.98 5.75
N LYS A 193 10.30 -23.97 6.61
CA LYS A 193 11.25 -25.05 6.29
C LYS A 193 10.80 -25.78 5.04
N GLU A 194 11.79 -26.08 4.20
CA GLU A 194 11.59 -27.00 3.09
C GLU A 194 11.08 -28.32 3.64
N THR A 195 9.95 -28.78 3.17
CA THR A 195 9.58 -30.17 3.27
C THR A 195 10.59 -30.92 2.39
N GLU A 196 11.64 -31.47 2.98
CA GLU A 196 12.46 -32.49 2.35
C GLU A 196 11.54 -33.69 2.10
N SER A 197 11.09 -33.84 0.87
CA SER A 197 10.43 -35.04 0.34
C SER A 197 11.33 -35.71 -0.68
#